data_6718af6235c030dddb7544280738fc97
#
_entry.id   6718af6235c030dddb7544280738fc97
#
_cell.length_a   1.000
_cell.length_b   1.000
_cell.length_c   1.000
_cell.angle_alpha   90.00
_cell.angle_beta   90.00
_cell.angle_gamma   90.00
#
_symmetry.space_group_name_H-M   'P 1'
#
loop_
_entity.id
_entity.type
_entity.pdbx_description
1 polymer ?
#
loop_
_entity_poly.entity_id
_entity_poly.type
_entity_poly.pdbx_seq_one_letter_code
_entity_poly.pdbx_strand_id
1 'polypeptide(L)'
;EELAKAGLMRINISLDTADPDRYREITRGGDINKVFDGIEAAKSAGLLPIKLNCVVKSDRNEPDAQSVLKFAQERALSGINGIEVRFIKMMDLHTGSFGIVDGGDGGDCPRCNRVRLTANGLVKPCLFSDLGYSIREYGAEKALEMAVKNKPAKGSHNDTGKFYNIGG
;
A
#
# COMPACT_ATOMS: atom_id res chain seq x y z
N GLU A 1 -4.93 0.58 -20.15
CA GLU A 1 -5.76 -0.29 -21.01
C GLU A 1 -5.20 -1.70 -21.12
N GLU A 2 -3.90 -1.89 -21.45
CA GLU A 2 -3.29 -3.20 -21.60
C GLU A 2 -3.41 -4.07 -20.35
N LEU A 3 -3.19 -3.49 -19.16
CA LEU A 3 -3.34 -4.19 -17.89
C LEU A 3 -4.79 -4.64 -17.64
N ALA A 4 -5.77 -3.82 -18.00
CA ALA A 4 -7.19 -4.20 -17.90
C ALA A 4 -7.52 -5.35 -18.86
N LYS A 5 -7.02 -5.32 -20.11
CA LYS A 5 -7.14 -6.42 -21.07
C LYS A 5 -6.48 -7.70 -20.59
N ALA A 6 -5.39 -7.58 -19.82
CA ALA A 6 -4.70 -8.71 -19.17
C ALA A 6 -5.40 -9.24 -17.91
N GLY A 7 -6.55 -8.68 -17.53
CA GLY A 7 -7.35 -9.14 -16.40
C GLY A 7 -7.17 -8.35 -15.10
N LEU A 8 -6.45 -7.22 -15.10
CA LEU A 8 -6.41 -6.34 -13.92
C LEU A 8 -7.79 -5.75 -13.69
N MET A 9 -8.33 -5.89 -12.49
CA MET A 9 -9.67 -5.41 -12.14
C MET A 9 -9.66 -4.12 -11.30
N ARG A 10 -8.62 -3.90 -10.51
CA ARG A 10 -8.55 -2.80 -9.52
C ARG A 10 -7.12 -2.30 -9.40
N ILE A 11 -6.95 -1.06 -8.96
CA ILE A 11 -5.63 -0.45 -8.78
C ILE A 11 -5.55 0.31 -7.46
N ASN A 12 -4.38 0.26 -6.82
CA ASN A 12 -4.02 1.14 -5.72
C ASN A 12 -2.97 2.14 -6.22
N ILE A 13 -3.14 3.40 -5.89
CA ILE A 13 -2.24 4.50 -6.27
C ILE A 13 -1.80 5.22 -5.00
N SER A 14 -0.51 5.43 -4.82
CA SER A 14 0.01 6.25 -3.72
C SER A 14 -0.11 7.72 -4.08
N LEU A 15 -0.74 8.50 -3.18
CA LEU A 15 -0.90 9.94 -3.33
C LEU A 15 -0.97 10.57 -1.95
N ASP A 16 0.14 11.17 -1.50
CA ASP A 16 0.25 11.72 -0.15
C ASP A 16 -0.24 13.17 -0.04
N THR A 17 -0.35 13.88 -1.15
CA THR A 17 -0.91 15.22 -1.27
C THR A 17 -1.51 15.43 -2.65
N ALA A 18 -2.53 16.27 -2.77
CA ALA A 18 -3.06 16.75 -4.07
C ALA A 18 -2.57 18.17 -4.42
N ASP A 19 -1.72 18.77 -3.59
CA ASP A 19 -1.06 20.04 -3.87
C ASP A 19 0.16 19.84 -4.78
N PRO A 20 0.26 20.53 -5.95
CA PRO A 20 1.32 20.30 -6.93
C PRO A 20 2.73 20.64 -6.42
N ASP A 21 2.87 21.72 -5.66
CA ASP A 21 4.17 22.16 -5.15
C ASP A 21 4.64 21.23 -4.04
N ARG A 22 3.73 20.87 -3.15
CA ARG A 22 3.98 19.91 -2.10
C ARG A 22 4.29 18.52 -2.65
N TYR A 23 3.59 18.08 -3.70
CA TYR A 23 3.86 16.82 -4.39
C TYR A 23 5.27 16.79 -4.99
N ARG A 24 5.67 17.89 -5.64
CA ARG A 24 7.03 18.02 -6.20
C ARG A 24 8.10 17.93 -5.12
N GLU A 25 7.87 18.54 -3.97
CA GLU A 25 8.76 18.48 -2.82
C GLU A 25 8.90 17.05 -2.29
N ILE A 26 7.77 16.39 -1.96
CA ILE A 26 7.73 15.04 -1.38
C ILE A 26 8.37 14.02 -2.33
N THR A 27 8.08 14.11 -3.62
CA THR A 27 8.54 13.17 -4.64
C THR A 27 9.91 13.54 -5.23
N ARG A 28 10.51 14.63 -4.79
CA ARG A 28 11.81 15.13 -5.28
C ARG A 28 11.80 15.45 -6.77
N GLY A 29 10.76 16.12 -7.24
CA GLY A 29 10.64 16.59 -8.62
C GLY A 29 9.56 15.89 -9.45
N GLY A 30 8.69 15.11 -8.83
CA GLY A 30 7.55 14.48 -9.51
C GLY A 30 6.54 15.49 -10.06
N ASP A 31 5.81 15.06 -11.08
CA ASP A 31 4.72 15.81 -11.69
C ASP A 31 3.38 15.15 -11.32
N ILE A 32 2.59 15.85 -10.52
CA ILE A 32 1.30 15.34 -10.04
C ILE A 32 0.29 15.16 -11.19
N ASN A 33 0.40 15.93 -12.28
CA ASN A 33 -0.51 15.79 -13.41
C ASN A 33 -0.44 14.40 -14.02
N LYS A 34 0.74 13.79 -14.04
CA LYS A 34 0.90 12.39 -14.49
C LYS A 34 0.13 11.39 -13.63
N VAL A 35 0.00 11.66 -12.33
CA VAL A 35 -0.81 10.84 -11.43
C VAL A 35 -2.29 11.05 -11.72
N PHE A 36 -2.72 12.29 -11.92
CA PHE A 36 -4.10 12.59 -12.26
C PHE A 36 -4.51 11.98 -13.61
N ASP A 37 -3.65 12.08 -14.62
CA ASP A 37 -3.85 11.41 -15.91
C ASP A 37 -3.93 9.89 -15.75
N GLY A 38 -3.08 9.32 -14.90
CA GLY A 38 -3.10 7.90 -14.57
C GLY A 38 -4.40 7.45 -13.89
N ILE A 39 -4.95 8.27 -13.00
CA ILE A 39 -6.25 8.03 -12.34
C ILE A 39 -7.38 8.05 -13.36
N GLU A 40 -7.41 9.04 -14.27
CA GLU A 40 -8.43 9.12 -15.32
C GLU A 40 -8.31 7.95 -16.32
N ALA A 41 -7.08 7.55 -16.67
CA ALA A 41 -6.85 6.39 -17.52
C ALA A 41 -7.31 5.08 -16.86
N ALA A 42 -7.05 4.91 -15.56
CA ALA A 42 -7.49 3.75 -14.78
C ALA A 42 -9.02 3.66 -14.74
N LYS A 43 -9.68 4.80 -14.50
CA LYS A 43 -11.13 4.97 -14.52
C LYS A 43 -11.73 4.61 -15.88
N SER A 44 -11.19 5.18 -16.95
CA SER A 44 -11.62 4.91 -18.33
C SER A 44 -11.45 3.45 -18.73
N ALA A 45 -10.46 2.77 -18.15
CA ALA A 45 -10.21 1.33 -18.33
C ALA A 45 -11.08 0.43 -17.43
N GLY A 46 -11.97 0.99 -16.59
CA GLY A 46 -12.85 0.23 -15.70
C GLY A 46 -12.15 -0.38 -14.48
N LEU A 47 -10.96 0.08 -14.10
CA LEU A 47 -10.21 -0.41 -12.94
C LEU A 47 -10.76 0.16 -11.63
N LEU A 48 -11.96 -0.24 -11.25
CA LEU A 48 -12.69 0.30 -10.10
C LEU A 48 -12.89 -0.76 -8.99
N PRO A 49 -12.93 -0.35 -7.72
CA PRO A 49 -12.61 0.96 -7.21
C PRO A 49 -11.10 1.29 -7.29
N ILE A 50 -10.77 2.56 -7.57
CA ILE A 50 -9.41 3.07 -7.44
C ILE A 50 -9.18 3.40 -5.97
N LYS A 51 -8.11 2.89 -5.37
CA LYS A 51 -7.77 3.17 -3.99
C LYS A 51 -6.56 4.10 -3.91
N LEU A 52 -6.77 5.28 -3.36
CA LEU A 52 -5.70 6.23 -3.09
C LEU A 52 -5.14 5.95 -1.69
N ASN A 53 -3.90 5.54 -1.61
CA ASN A 53 -3.18 5.34 -0.37
C ASN A 53 -2.43 6.63 -0.02
N CYS A 54 -2.82 7.28 1.07
CA CYS A 54 -2.22 8.50 1.58
C CYS A 54 -1.51 8.20 2.90
N VAL A 55 -0.20 8.45 2.96
CA VAL A 55 0.57 8.31 4.20
C VAL A 55 0.41 9.56 5.03
N VAL A 56 0.06 9.39 6.30
CA VAL A 56 -0.11 10.46 7.28
C VAL A 56 0.85 10.28 8.46
N LYS A 57 1.30 11.36 9.07
CA LYS A 57 2.17 11.32 10.25
C LYS A 57 1.36 11.06 11.51
N SER A 58 0.24 11.74 11.68
CA SER A 58 -0.68 11.60 12.80
C SER A 58 -2.02 11.02 12.39
N ASP A 59 -2.78 11.75 11.56
CA ASP A 59 -4.13 11.35 11.17
C ASP A 59 -4.59 12.02 9.85
N ARG A 60 -5.81 11.68 9.44
CA ARG A 60 -6.45 12.20 8.23
C ARG A 60 -6.73 13.71 8.20
N ASN A 61 -6.59 14.41 9.32
CA ASN A 61 -6.86 15.86 9.40
C ASN A 61 -5.66 16.70 8.98
N GLU A 62 -4.52 16.08 8.67
CA GLU A 62 -3.37 16.78 8.10
C GLU A 62 -3.72 17.47 6.78
N PRO A 63 -3.17 18.69 6.51
CA PRO A 63 -3.48 19.44 5.29
C PRO A 63 -3.29 18.65 4.01
N ASP A 64 -2.19 17.90 3.91
CA ASP A 64 -1.90 17.04 2.76
C ASP A 64 -2.99 15.97 2.57
N ALA A 65 -3.36 15.27 3.65
CA ALA A 65 -4.41 14.25 3.63
C ALA A 65 -5.79 14.82 3.25
N GLN A 66 -6.12 16.01 3.76
CA GLN A 66 -7.35 16.71 3.43
C GLN A 66 -7.39 17.14 1.95
N SER A 67 -6.25 17.51 1.36
CA SER A 67 -6.17 17.81 -0.07
C SER A 67 -6.49 16.59 -0.93
N VAL A 68 -6.01 15.40 -0.54
CA VAL A 68 -6.32 14.14 -1.23
C VAL A 68 -7.79 13.75 -1.07
N LEU A 69 -8.35 13.93 0.13
CA LEU A 69 -9.77 13.66 0.39
C LEU A 69 -10.66 14.55 -0.46
N LYS A 70 -10.38 15.86 -0.50
CA LYS A 70 -11.10 16.82 -1.33
C LYS A 70 -11.00 16.45 -2.81
N PHE A 71 -9.81 16.15 -3.31
CA PHE A 71 -9.60 15.69 -4.68
C PHE A 71 -10.46 14.47 -5.01
N ALA A 72 -10.50 13.47 -4.13
CA ALA A 72 -11.29 12.26 -4.33
C ALA A 72 -12.79 12.56 -4.33
N GLN A 73 -13.27 13.43 -3.43
CA GLN A 73 -14.68 13.85 -3.35
C GLN A 73 -15.13 14.62 -4.59
N GLU A 74 -14.34 15.59 -5.07
CA GLU A 74 -14.64 16.35 -6.28
C GLU A 74 -14.75 15.47 -7.51
N ARG A 75 -13.93 14.41 -7.59
CA ARG A 75 -13.98 13.43 -8.68
C ARG A 75 -15.12 12.42 -8.54
N ALA A 76 -15.54 12.10 -7.30
CA ALA A 76 -16.72 11.26 -7.05
C ALA A 76 -18.02 11.96 -7.43
N LEU A 77 -18.15 13.27 -7.20
CA LEU A 77 -19.29 14.09 -7.60
C LEU A 77 -19.51 14.12 -9.12
N SER A 78 -18.49 13.78 -9.91
CA SER A 78 -18.58 13.64 -11.37
C SER A 78 -19.24 12.32 -11.82
N GLY A 79 -20.00 11.65 -10.94
CA GLY A 79 -20.78 10.45 -11.30
C GLY A 79 -20.04 9.13 -11.17
N ILE A 80 -18.89 9.10 -10.45
CA ILE A 80 -18.07 7.89 -10.31
C ILE A 80 -17.98 7.48 -8.86
N ASN A 81 -18.83 6.55 -8.49
CA ASN A 81 -18.62 5.71 -7.32
C ASN A 81 -17.41 4.80 -7.59
N GLY A 82 -16.23 5.18 -7.09
CA GLY A 82 -15.09 4.29 -7.36
C GLY A 82 -13.72 4.80 -6.92
N ILE A 83 -13.62 5.96 -6.28
CA ILE A 83 -12.37 6.40 -5.65
C ILE A 83 -12.52 6.33 -4.13
N GLU A 84 -11.70 5.50 -3.50
CA GLU A 84 -11.63 5.32 -2.05
C GLU A 84 -10.29 5.85 -1.55
N VAL A 85 -10.29 6.68 -0.50
CA VAL A 85 -9.06 7.14 0.15
C VAL A 85 -8.79 6.29 1.39
N ARG A 86 -7.53 5.87 1.54
CA ARG A 86 -7.02 5.15 2.71
C ARG A 86 -5.91 5.95 3.33
N PHE A 87 -6.03 6.24 4.62
CA PHE A 87 -5.00 6.93 5.37
C PHE A 87 -4.16 5.92 6.14
N ILE A 88 -2.88 5.87 5.77
CA ILE A 88 -1.91 4.93 6.32
C ILE A 88 -0.99 5.71 7.24
N LYS A 89 -1.07 5.45 8.54
CA LYS A 89 -0.14 6.07 9.49
C LYS A 89 1.29 5.66 9.16
N MET A 90 2.20 6.62 9.12
CA MET A 90 3.61 6.38 8.88
C MET A 90 4.12 5.28 9.80
N MET A 91 4.73 4.26 9.20
CA MET A 91 5.24 3.10 9.93
C MET A 91 6.47 3.48 10.75
N ASP A 92 6.54 3.02 11.98
CA ASP A 92 7.77 3.04 12.75
C ASP A 92 8.55 1.75 12.47
N LEU A 93 9.61 1.88 11.70
CA LEU A 93 10.44 0.76 11.28
C LEU A 93 11.31 0.22 12.42
N HIS A 94 11.55 1.01 13.47
CA HIS A 94 12.37 0.58 14.62
C HIS A 94 11.56 -0.28 15.59
N THR A 95 10.33 0.08 15.86
CA THR A 95 9.45 -0.67 16.78
C THR A 95 8.62 -1.74 16.09
N GLY A 96 8.62 -1.76 14.76
CA GLY A 96 7.75 -2.64 13.98
C GLY A 96 6.26 -2.31 14.16
N SER A 97 5.95 -1.07 14.54
CA SER A 97 4.57 -0.67 14.74
C SER A 97 3.96 -0.12 13.47
N PHE A 98 2.73 -0.53 13.24
CA PHE A 98 1.92 -0.13 12.10
C PHE A 98 0.49 0.11 12.59
N GLY A 99 0.03 1.34 12.45
CA GLY A 99 -1.32 1.71 12.86
C GLY A 99 -2.39 1.09 11.97
N ILE A 100 -3.61 0.94 12.51
CA ILE A 100 -4.77 0.53 11.71
C ILE A 100 -5.00 1.55 10.60
N VAL A 101 -5.16 1.06 9.37
CA VAL A 101 -5.41 1.90 8.20
C VAL A 101 -6.85 2.42 8.26
N ASP A 102 -7.02 3.71 8.28
CA ASP A 102 -8.33 4.35 8.15
C ASP A 102 -8.83 4.17 6.71
N GLY A 103 -10.01 3.58 6.55
CA GLY A 103 -10.57 3.21 5.25
C GLY A 103 -10.05 1.88 4.66
N GLY A 104 -9.41 1.03 5.47
CA GLY A 104 -8.89 -0.26 5.02
C GLY A 104 -8.63 -1.27 6.15
N ASP A 105 -8.18 -2.48 5.78
CA ASP A 105 -7.96 -3.61 6.70
C ASP A 105 -6.49 -3.77 7.13
N GLY A 106 -5.63 -2.78 6.83
CA GLY A 106 -4.21 -2.82 7.18
C GLY A 106 -3.96 -2.47 8.64
N GLY A 107 -2.86 -3.00 9.21
CA GLY A 107 -2.41 -2.65 10.55
C GLY A 107 -3.08 -3.38 11.70
N ASP A 108 -4.15 -4.13 11.46
CA ASP A 108 -4.80 -4.97 12.46
C ASP A 108 -4.06 -6.31 12.56
N CYS A 109 -3.04 -6.35 13.40
CA CYS A 109 -2.19 -7.54 13.55
C CYS A 109 -2.96 -8.80 13.94
N PRO A 110 -3.91 -8.78 14.90
CA PRO A 110 -4.69 -9.96 15.28
C PRO A 110 -5.47 -10.61 14.13
N ARG A 111 -5.92 -9.80 13.16
CA ARG A 111 -6.68 -10.27 11.99
C ARG A 111 -5.85 -10.33 10.70
N CYS A 112 -4.54 -10.11 10.80
CA CYS A 112 -3.68 -10.05 9.64
C CYS A 112 -3.50 -11.43 9.00
N ASN A 113 -3.98 -11.60 7.77
CA ASN A 113 -3.85 -12.81 6.96
C ASN A 113 -2.80 -12.67 5.83
N ARG A 114 -1.95 -11.64 5.89
CA ARG A 114 -0.98 -11.36 4.82
C ARG A 114 0.28 -12.18 4.98
N VAL A 115 0.77 -12.71 3.87
CA VAL A 115 2.14 -13.18 3.66
C VAL A 115 2.72 -12.42 2.47
N ARG A 116 4.04 -12.33 2.36
CA ARG A 116 4.72 -11.61 1.29
C ARG A 116 5.76 -12.50 0.64
N LEU A 117 5.77 -12.52 -0.68
CA LEU A 117 6.84 -13.10 -1.46
C LEU A 117 7.80 -11.97 -1.88
N THR A 118 9.06 -12.11 -1.50
CA THR A 118 10.11 -11.15 -1.86
C THR A 118 10.66 -11.46 -3.26
N ALA A 119 11.29 -10.48 -3.90
CA ALA A 119 11.91 -10.65 -5.22
C ALA A 119 13.00 -11.73 -5.26
N ASN A 120 13.68 -11.96 -4.12
CA ASN A 120 14.69 -13.01 -3.99
C ASN A 120 14.13 -14.38 -3.55
N GLY A 121 12.80 -14.53 -3.53
CA GLY A 121 12.13 -15.82 -3.31
C GLY A 121 11.97 -16.24 -1.85
N LEU A 122 11.89 -15.30 -0.92
CA LEU A 122 11.53 -15.60 0.47
C LEU A 122 10.03 -15.35 0.72
N VAL A 123 9.35 -16.30 1.31
CA VAL A 123 8.00 -16.12 1.85
C VAL A 123 8.11 -15.61 3.28
N LYS A 124 7.71 -14.34 3.50
CA LYS A 124 7.75 -13.68 4.80
C LYS A 124 6.37 -13.66 5.45
N PRO A 125 6.24 -14.10 6.72
CA PRO A 125 4.97 -14.10 7.44
C PRO A 125 4.51 -12.71 7.86
N CYS A 126 5.45 -11.78 8.05
CA CYS A 126 5.20 -10.42 8.49
C CYS A 126 6.22 -9.46 7.89
N LEU A 127 5.81 -8.22 7.62
CA LEU A 127 6.70 -7.15 7.19
C LEU A 127 7.75 -6.83 8.28
N PHE A 128 7.31 -6.79 9.52
CA PHE A 128 8.12 -6.52 10.70
C PHE A 128 8.57 -7.82 11.39
N SER A 129 9.30 -8.65 10.64
CA SER A 129 9.89 -9.87 11.15
C SER A 129 11.07 -10.28 10.27
N ASP A 130 12.14 -10.79 10.87
CA ASP A 130 13.28 -11.34 10.13
C ASP A 130 13.01 -12.74 9.59
N LEU A 131 11.91 -13.38 10.01
CA LEU A 131 11.53 -14.69 9.48
C LEU A 131 11.29 -14.64 7.98
N GLY A 132 11.81 -15.65 7.29
CA GLY A 132 11.62 -15.82 5.86
C GLY A 132 11.98 -17.24 5.43
N TYR A 133 11.16 -17.82 4.55
CA TYR A 133 11.31 -19.21 4.10
C TYR A 133 11.54 -19.23 2.60
N SER A 134 12.68 -19.78 2.19
CA SER A 134 13.08 -19.80 0.78
C SER A 134 12.28 -20.79 -0.03
N ILE A 135 11.62 -20.31 -1.10
CA ILE A 135 10.94 -21.18 -2.06
C ILE A 135 11.92 -22.07 -2.84
N ARG A 136 13.18 -21.65 -2.96
CA ARG A 136 14.23 -22.43 -3.64
C ARG A 136 14.73 -23.59 -2.80
N GLU A 137 14.71 -23.43 -1.46
CA GLU A 137 15.17 -24.44 -0.50
C GLU A 137 14.06 -25.43 -0.14
N TYR A 138 12.85 -24.93 0.16
CA TYR A 138 11.76 -25.75 0.68
C TYR A 138 10.69 -26.09 -0.36
N GLY A 139 10.70 -25.47 -1.54
CA GLY A 139 9.60 -25.45 -2.47
C GLY A 139 8.51 -24.43 -2.05
N ALA A 140 7.65 -24.04 -3.00
CA ALA A 140 6.68 -22.96 -2.78
C ALA A 140 5.63 -23.33 -1.72
N GLU A 141 5.08 -24.54 -1.77
CA GLU A 141 4.05 -25.02 -0.87
C GLU A 141 4.54 -25.06 0.59
N LYS A 142 5.67 -25.72 0.83
CA LYS A 142 6.23 -25.85 2.17
C LYS A 142 6.71 -24.51 2.74
N ALA A 143 7.27 -23.64 1.92
CA ALA A 143 7.67 -22.30 2.35
C ALA A 143 6.45 -21.46 2.77
N LEU A 144 5.32 -21.59 2.06
CA LEU A 144 4.07 -20.92 2.40
C LEU A 144 3.48 -21.48 3.71
N GLU A 145 3.41 -22.80 3.86
CA GLU A 145 2.97 -23.45 5.10
C GLU A 145 3.78 -23.00 6.32
N MET A 146 5.11 -22.99 6.19
CA MET A 146 6.00 -22.52 7.25
C MET A 146 5.77 -21.04 7.60
N ALA A 147 5.56 -20.20 6.60
CA ALA A 147 5.27 -18.78 6.83
C ALA A 147 3.94 -18.57 7.54
N VAL A 148 2.91 -19.30 7.17
CA VAL A 148 1.60 -19.23 7.85
C VAL A 148 1.68 -19.76 9.27
N LYS A 149 2.29 -20.92 9.46
CA LYS A 149 2.42 -21.59 10.78
C LYS A 149 3.21 -20.74 11.78
N ASN A 150 4.26 -20.07 11.31
CA ASN A 150 5.16 -19.27 12.15
C ASN A 150 4.85 -17.77 12.07
N LYS A 151 3.64 -17.41 11.66
CA LYS A 151 3.22 -16.01 11.61
C LYS A 151 3.15 -15.43 13.02
N PRO A 152 3.88 -14.34 13.32
CA PRO A 152 3.84 -13.72 14.64
C PRO A 152 2.48 -13.04 14.89
N ALA A 153 2.03 -13.05 16.15
CA ALA A 153 0.79 -12.39 16.56
C ALA A 153 0.83 -10.88 16.34
N LYS A 154 2.01 -10.29 16.40
CA LYS A 154 2.28 -8.87 16.08
C LYS A 154 3.68 -8.74 15.47
N GLY A 155 3.89 -7.67 14.72
CA GLY A 155 5.22 -7.30 14.22
C GLY A 155 6.16 -6.97 15.38
N SER A 156 7.43 -7.30 15.20
CA SER A 156 8.55 -6.83 15.98
C SER A 156 9.34 -5.82 15.13
N HIS A 157 10.63 -5.74 15.27
CA HIS A 157 11.45 -4.98 14.33
C HIS A 157 12.08 -5.92 13.28
N ASN A 158 12.57 -5.33 12.21
CA ASN A 158 13.30 -6.03 11.17
C ASN A 158 14.74 -5.50 11.19
N ASP A 159 15.67 -6.30 11.73
CA ASP A 159 17.08 -5.95 11.85
C ASP A 159 17.80 -5.86 10.52
N THR A 160 17.26 -6.51 9.48
CA THR A 160 17.88 -6.49 8.15
C THR A 160 17.75 -5.14 7.46
N GLY A 161 16.83 -4.28 7.87
CA GLY A 161 16.55 -2.98 7.25
C GLY A 161 16.17 -3.03 5.76
N LYS A 162 15.98 -4.24 5.22
CA LYS A 162 15.79 -4.48 3.77
C LYS A 162 14.31 -4.48 3.37
N PHE A 163 13.59 -3.43 3.74
CA PHE A 163 12.17 -3.30 3.36
C PHE A 163 11.96 -3.19 1.86
N TYR A 164 12.93 -2.68 1.09
CA TYR A 164 12.87 -2.56 -0.37
C TYR A 164 12.73 -3.92 -1.09
N ASN A 165 13.11 -5.02 -0.46
CA ASN A 165 12.95 -6.37 -1.02
C ASN A 165 11.57 -6.98 -0.78
N ILE A 166 10.74 -6.35 0.06
CA ILE A 166 9.50 -6.95 0.55
C ILE A 166 8.28 -6.47 -0.25
N GLY A 167 8.45 -5.44 -1.06
CA GLY A 167 7.38 -4.81 -1.82
C GLY A 167 6.34 -4.11 -0.92
N GLY A 168 5.95 -2.91 -1.23
CA GLY A 168 4.95 -2.15 -0.47
C GLY A 168 4.88 -0.77 -0.94
#